data_427bf771d849a49b0b62211679d8250b
#
_entry.id   427bf771d849a49b0b62211679d8250b
#
_cell.length_a   1.000
_cell.length_b   1.000
_cell.length_c   1.000
_cell.angle_alpha   90.00
_cell.angle_beta   90.00
_cell.angle_gamma   90.00
#
_symmetry.space_group_name_H-M   'P 1'
#
loop_
_entity.id
_entity.type
_entity.pdbx_description
1 polymer ?
#
loop_
_entity_poly.entity_id
_entity_poly.type
_entity_poly.pdbx_seq_one_letter_code
_entity_poly.pdbx_strand_id
1 'polypeptide(L)'
;MKKKFKIKHKLSFKQKNIFLKIISIILLTVFLLIQLSLQNISFANNENKEKIPILNSRRYIIFDRLSKRALYGKDIDKETAMASTTKIMTAIIVLENCNNLKEEFTIPEKVSHVQGSTLGLKKDDKITINDLLYGLLLRSGNDCAVALSIAIAENTENFISLMNKKAKDLGLTKTHFVTPHGLDDPNHYTTPYELALITDYALKNEKFAKIVKTVNYTIQINDVPKEIKNTNEVLCNNVEGVYGVKTGFTNNAGRCLVTSVKRNNLDFIIIVLAADSRKYRAEDTVKLINYAFKNYRYENLETEITEEFNNWQYINLERITVNKAQNKLRVVLGNYKIKSLATNKDITFETNAISYKEAPIQKNEKVGNIIVKNGEEIIETIDILAANNVERRSIKDYYKMLLKVYA
;
A
#
# COMPACT_ATOMS: atom_id res chain seq x y z
N MET A 1 -49.81 3.98 -66.48
CA MET A 1 -49.54 5.37 -66.19
C MET A 1 -49.82 5.64 -64.71
N LYS A 2 -48.84 5.71 -63.84
CA LYS A 2 -48.96 6.05 -62.41
C LYS A 2 -48.26 7.42 -62.19
N LYS A 3 -49.10 8.50 -61.96
CA LYS A 3 -48.61 9.81 -61.58
C LYS A 3 -48.19 9.82 -60.12
N LYS A 4 -46.87 10.04 -59.84
CA LYS A 4 -46.37 10.36 -58.51
C LYS A 4 -46.63 11.83 -58.21
N PHE A 5 -47.47 12.12 -57.22
CA PHE A 5 -47.60 13.45 -56.62
C PHE A 5 -46.46 13.67 -55.65
N LYS A 6 -45.53 14.57 -55.94
CA LYS A 6 -44.53 15.11 -54.97
C LYS A 6 -45.13 16.42 -54.40
N ILE A 7 -45.66 16.34 -53.19
CA ILE A 7 -46.03 17.55 -52.42
C ILE A 7 -44.73 18.04 -51.72
N LYS A 8 -44.16 19.11 -52.23
CA LYS A 8 -43.07 19.83 -51.52
C LYS A 8 -43.74 20.96 -50.70
N HIS A 9 -44.01 20.73 -49.40
CA HIS A 9 -44.32 21.80 -48.48
C HIS A 9 -43.06 22.62 -48.19
N LYS A 10 -42.91 23.79 -48.83
CA LYS A 10 -41.95 24.83 -48.42
C LYS A 10 -42.57 25.59 -47.24
N LEU A 11 -41.98 25.37 -46.02
CA LEU A 11 -42.31 26.20 -44.86
C LEU A 11 -42.08 27.68 -45.15
N SER A 12 -43.06 28.56 -44.81
CA SER A 12 -42.91 30.00 -44.94
C SER A 12 -41.78 30.54 -44.05
N PHE A 13 -41.20 31.66 -44.39
CA PHE A 13 -40.08 32.27 -43.62
C PHE A 13 -40.45 32.45 -42.13
N LYS A 14 -41.71 32.78 -41.83
CA LYS A 14 -42.25 32.92 -40.47
C LYS A 14 -42.28 31.57 -39.71
N GLN A 15 -42.63 30.48 -40.40
CA GLN A 15 -42.63 29.12 -39.82
C GLN A 15 -41.22 28.60 -39.57
N LYS A 16 -40.24 28.92 -40.42
CA LYS A 16 -38.79 28.56 -40.19
C LYS A 16 -38.24 29.26 -38.95
N ASN A 17 -38.55 30.54 -38.74
CA ASN A 17 -38.12 31.29 -37.58
C ASN A 17 -38.72 30.76 -36.26
N ILE A 18 -39.99 30.35 -36.29
CA ILE A 18 -40.63 29.71 -35.13
C ILE A 18 -39.99 28.35 -34.84
N PHE A 19 -39.73 27.54 -35.85
CA PHE A 19 -39.10 26.25 -35.74
C PHE A 19 -37.66 26.35 -35.17
N LEU A 20 -36.87 27.33 -35.64
CA LEU A 20 -35.54 27.61 -35.10
C LEU A 20 -35.55 28.06 -33.62
N LYS A 21 -36.53 28.87 -33.22
CA LYS A 21 -36.71 29.26 -31.81
C LYS A 21 -37.07 28.07 -30.92
N ILE A 22 -37.93 27.16 -31.39
CA ILE A 22 -38.31 25.96 -30.65
C ILE A 22 -37.07 25.04 -30.46
N ILE A 23 -36.30 24.83 -31.52
CA ILE A 23 -35.06 24.04 -31.43
C ILE A 23 -34.06 24.67 -30.44
N SER A 24 -33.90 26.00 -30.49
CA SER A 24 -32.99 26.70 -29.55
C SER A 24 -33.44 26.56 -28.09
N ILE A 25 -34.77 26.61 -27.83
CA ILE A 25 -35.31 26.40 -26.48
C ILE A 25 -35.06 24.94 -26.01
N ILE A 26 -35.31 23.96 -26.90
CA ILE A 26 -35.07 22.54 -26.59
C ILE A 26 -33.60 22.30 -26.30
N LEU A 27 -32.66 22.83 -27.09
CA LEU A 27 -31.22 22.71 -26.84
C LEU A 27 -30.78 23.36 -25.51
N LEU A 28 -31.36 24.50 -25.18
CA LEU A 28 -31.10 25.20 -23.92
C LEU A 28 -31.62 24.41 -22.72
N THR A 29 -32.82 23.81 -22.82
CA THR A 29 -33.37 22.96 -21.74
C THR A 29 -32.58 21.66 -21.56
N VAL A 30 -32.13 21.01 -22.64
CA VAL A 30 -31.28 19.83 -22.58
C VAL A 30 -29.94 20.17 -21.94
N PHE A 31 -29.33 21.30 -22.31
CA PHE A 31 -28.07 21.77 -21.71
C PHE A 31 -28.22 22.05 -20.22
N LEU A 32 -29.30 22.70 -19.79
CA LEU A 32 -29.61 22.93 -18.37
C LEU A 32 -29.84 21.62 -17.60
N LEU A 33 -30.54 20.65 -18.20
CA LEU A 33 -30.72 19.32 -17.58
C LEU A 33 -29.42 18.55 -17.43
N ILE A 34 -28.52 18.65 -18.41
CA ILE A 34 -27.16 18.05 -18.32
C ILE A 34 -26.35 18.73 -17.20
N GLN A 35 -26.40 20.06 -17.09
CA GLN A 35 -25.70 20.77 -16.00
C GLN A 35 -26.26 20.41 -14.62
N LEU A 36 -27.58 20.29 -14.47
CA LEU A 36 -28.24 19.86 -13.24
C LEU A 36 -27.86 18.41 -12.87
N SER A 37 -27.79 17.52 -13.86
CA SER A 37 -27.37 16.13 -13.61
C SER A 37 -25.89 16.02 -13.20
N LEU A 38 -25.00 16.83 -13.79
CA LEU A 38 -23.59 16.90 -13.41
C LEU A 38 -23.38 17.48 -12.00
N GLN A 39 -24.18 18.48 -11.60
CA GLN A 39 -24.15 19.01 -10.23
C GLN A 39 -24.65 17.97 -9.22
N ASN A 40 -25.70 17.22 -9.51
CA ASN A 40 -26.20 16.16 -8.63
C ASN A 40 -25.20 15.01 -8.46
N ILE A 41 -24.41 14.67 -9.49
CA ILE A 41 -23.32 13.67 -9.40
C ILE A 41 -22.20 14.18 -8.49
N SER A 42 -21.87 15.48 -8.55
CA SER A 42 -20.86 16.09 -7.67
C SER A 42 -21.32 16.15 -6.20
N PHE A 43 -22.60 16.42 -5.94
CA PHE A 43 -23.16 16.41 -4.58
C PHE A 43 -23.31 14.99 -4.02
N ALA A 44 -23.71 14.01 -4.83
CA ALA A 44 -23.84 12.61 -4.40
C ALA A 44 -22.49 11.99 -3.98
N ASN A 45 -21.38 12.40 -4.57
CA ASN A 45 -20.04 11.95 -4.18
C ASN A 45 -19.54 12.55 -2.85
N ASN A 46 -20.11 13.66 -2.37
CA ASN A 46 -19.68 14.28 -1.11
C ASN A 46 -20.50 13.84 0.12
N GLU A 47 -21.72 13.31 -0.05
CA GLU A 47 -22.57 12.92 1.09
C GLU A 47 -22.23 11.57 1.73
N ASN A 48 -21.35 10.74 1.13
CA ASN A 48 -21.08 9.38 1.60
C ASN A 48 -19.75 9.20 2.35
N LYS A 49 -18.98 10.26 2.62
CA LYS A 49 -17.75 10.13 3.42
C LYS A 49 -18.10 9.90 4.90
N GLU A 50 -17.61 8.82 5.46
CA GLU A 50 -17.81 8.56 6.88
C GLU A 50 -17.00 9.55 7.71
N LYS A 51 -17.63 10.08 8.79
CA LYS A 51 -16.92 10.95 9.73
C LYS A 51 -15.78 10.19 10.39
N ILE A 52 -14.72 10.91 10.74
CA ILE A 52 -13.60 10.38 11.51
C ILE A 52 -14.13 9.67 12.75
N PRO A 53 -13.82 8.37 12.96
CA PRO A 53 -14.37 7.64 14.09
C PRO A 53 -13.78 8.08 15.42
N ILE A 54 -14.60 8.12 16.46
CA ILE A 54 -14.13 8.29 17.83
C ILE A 54 -13.61 6.93 18.30
N LEU A 55 -12.34 6.90 18.71
CA LEU A 55 -11.61 5.70 19.11
C LEU A 55 -11.16 5.81 20.58
N ASN A 56 -11.16 4.68 21.28
CA ASN A 56 -10.62 4.54 22.63
C ASN A 56 -9.08 4.39 22.61
N SER A 57 -8.56 3.78 21.54
CA SER A 57 -7.14 3.49 21.37
C SER A 57 -6.31 4.76 21.30
N ARG A 58 -5.18 4.79 22.02
CA ARG A 58 -4.34 5.98 22.10
C ARG A 58 -3.50 6.21 20.86
N ARG A 59 -3.11 5.13 20.15
CA ARG A 59 -2.33 5.18 18.90
C ARG A 59 -2.92 4.23 17.88
N TYR A 60 -2.99 4.65 16.64
CA TYR A 60 -3.50 3.84 15.55
C TYR A 60 -3.04 4.33 14.19
N ILE A 61 -3.10 3.45 13.20
CA ILE A 61 -2.77 3.76 11.81
C ILE A 61 -3.63 2.94 10.86
N ILE A 62 -4.05 3.56 9.75
CA ILE A 62 -4.47 2.92 8.52
C ILE A 62 -3.30 3.05 7.55
N PHE A 63 -2.69 1.93 7.21
CA PHE A 63 -1.53 1.86 6.32
C PHE A 63 -1.90 1.19 5.01
N ASP A 64 -1.64 1.87 3.90
CA ASP A 64 -1.82 1.33 2.55
C ASP A 64 -0.62 0.47 2.15
N ARG A 65 -0.88 -0.81 1.93
CA ARG A 65 0.15 -1.76 1.50
C ARG A 65 0.64 -1.53 0.07
N LEU A 66 -0.15 -0.89 -0.77
CA LEU A 66 0.22 -0.62 -2.17
C LEU A 66 1.28 0.47 -2.25
N SER A 67 1.00 1.62 -1.67
CA SER A 67 1.89 2.79 -1.71
C SER A 67 2.87 2.88 -0.53
N LYS A 68 2.76 2.01 0.48
CA LYS A 68 3.51 2.03 1.74
C LYS A 68 3.32 3.32 2.55
N ARG A 69 2.14 3.91 2.48
CA ARG A 69 1.83 5.19 3.08
C ARG A 69 0.84 5.06 4.23
N ALA A 70 0.99 5.94 5.22
CA ALA A 70 -0.03 6.15 6.23
C ALA A 70 -1.15 7.00 5.61
N LEU A 71 -2.38 6.47 5.61
CA LEU A 71 -3.55 7.19 5.09
C LEU A 71 -4.24 7.99 6.18
N TYR A 72 -4.27 7.46 7.39
CA TYR A 72 -4.87 8.06 8.57
C TYR A 72 -4.23 7.47 9.83
N GLY A 73 -4.11 8.28 10.90
CA GLY A 73 -3.58 7.77 12.14
C GLY A 73 -3.43 8.82 13.22
N LYS A 74 -3.04 8.36 14.39
CA LYS A 74 -2.70 9.17 15.56
C LYS A 74 -1.43 8.66 16.20
N ASP A 75 -0.50 9.58 16.48
CA ASP A 75 0.80 9.28 17.09
C ASP A 75 1.57 8.18 16.31
N ILE A 76 1.50 8.21 14.98
CA ILE A 76 2.01 7.13 14.11
C ILE A 76 3.53 6.94 14.20
N ASP A 77 4.27 7.99 14.56
CA ASP A 77 5.73 8.00 14.69
C ASP A 77 6.21 8.00 16.15
N LYS A 78 5.28 7.86 17.11
CA LYS A 78 5.62 7.88 18.53
C LYS A 78 6.04 6.48 19.00
N GLU A 79 7.22 6.37 19.58
CA GLU A 79 7.72 5.15 20.21
C GLU A 79 6.76 4.69 21.31
N THR A 80 6.50 3.39 21.32
CA THR A 80 5.57 2.76 22.26
C THR A 80 5.89 1.28 22.47
N ALA A 81 5.57 0.77 23.66
CA ALA A 81 5.58 -0.66 23.92
C ALA A 81 4.59 -1.37 22.97
N MET A 82 5.00 -2.49 22.41
CA MET A 82 4.26 -3.21 21.38
C MET A 82 3.69 -4.55 21.85
N ALA A 83 4.01 -4.97 23.08
CA ALA A 83 3.61 -6.27 23.63
C ALA A 83 3.90 -7.43 22.63
N SER A 84 3.06 -8.44 22.61
CA SER A 84 3.21 -9.63 21.75
C SER A 84 3.06 -9.38 20.25
N THR A 85 2.87 -8.14 19.77
CA THR A 85 3.01 -7.85 18.34
C THR A 85 4.47 -7.98 17.87
N THR A 86 5.44 -7.94 18.80
CA THR A 86 6.84 -8.33 18.64
C THR A 86 7.02 -9.66 17.91
N LYS A 87 6.12 -10.63 18.15
CA LYS A 87 6.19 -11.98 17.59
C LYS A 87 6.04 -12.02 16.06
N ILE A 88 5.64 -10.92 15.45
CA ILE A 88 5.70 -10.75 13.99
C ILE A 88 7.16 -10.78 13.54
N MET A 89 8.03 -9.99 14.18
CA MET A 89 9.47 -10.00 13.87
C MET A 89 10.12 -11.35 14.24
N THR A 90 9.72 -11.94 15.36
CA THR A 90 10.20 -13.28 15.77
C THR A 90 9.91 -14.31 14.67
N ALA A 91 8.69 -14.32 14.13
CA ALA A 91 8.33 -15.23 13.05
C ALA A 91 9.10 -14.95 11.74
N ILE A 92 9.39 -13.68 11.42
CA ILE A 92 10.23 -13.31 10.26
C ILE A 92 11.61 -13.96 10.41
N ILE A 93 12.27 -13.75 11.56
CA ILE A 93 13.62 -14.29 11.79
C ILE A 93 13.63 -15.82 11.69
N VAL A 94 12.64 -16.50 12.27
CA VAL A 94 12.51 -17.96 12.17
C VAL A 94 12.35 -18.40 10.72
N LEU A 95 11.42 -17.79 9.97
CA LEU A 95 11.13 -18.18 8.59
C LEU A 95 12.27 -17.90 7.60
N GLU A 96 13.14 -16.95 7.91
CA GLU A 96 14.30 -16.62 7.08
C GLU A 96 15.53 -17.49 7.39
N ASN A 97 15.63 -18.04 8.61
CA ASN A 97 16.81 -18.77 9.05
C ASN A 97 16.58 -20.28 9.27
N CYS A 98 15.33 -20.75 9.16
CA CYS A 98 15.00 -22.17 9.29
C CYS A 98 14.83 -22.82 7.91
N ASN A 99 15.68 -23.77 7.59
CA ASN A 99 15.62 -24.52 6.32
C ASN A 99 14.55 -25.61 6.32
N ASN A 100 14.21 -26.18 7.50
CA ASN A 100 13.26 -27.28 7.63
C ASN A 100 12.25 -27.04 8.76
N LEU A 101 11.09 -26.50 8.43
CA LEU A 101 10.04 -26.26 9.43
C LEU A 101 9.45 -27.55 10.05
N LYS A 102 9.69 -28.70 9.46
CA LYS A 102 9.24 -30.01 10.00
C LYS A 102 10.22 -30.60 11.00
N GLU A 103 11.38 -29.99 11.18
CA GLU A 103 12.37 -30.41 12.17
C GLU A 103 11.76 -30.37 13.56
N GLU A 104 11.96 -31.44 14.32
CA GLU A 104 11.57 -31.52 15.72
C GLU A 104 12.63 -30.84 16.60
N PHE A 105 12.14 -30.05 17.53
CA PHE A 105 12.96 -29.40 18.56
C PHE A 105 12.59 -29.93 19.94
N THR A 106 13.58 -30.37 20.70
CA THR A 106 13.40 -30.80 22.07
C THR A 106 13.46 -29.59 23.00
N ILE A 107 12.44 -29.40 23.79
CA ILE A 107 12.28 -28.22 24.65
C ILE A 107 13.26 -28.26 25.82
N PRO A 108 14.18 -27.28 25.92
CA PRO A 108 15.08 -27.17 27.06
C PRO A 108 14.35 -26.63 28.29
N GLU A 109 14.85 -26.96 29.48
CA GLU A 109 14.25 -26.62 30.77
C GLU A 109 13.92 -25.15 30.93
N LYS A 110 14.78 -24.24 30.47
CA LYS A 110 14.55 -22.78 30.57
C LYS A 110 13.26 -22.29 29.88
N VAL A 111 12.74 -23.01 28.88
CA VAL A 111 11.49 -22.68 28.18
C VAL A 111 10.28 -22.94 29.08
N SER A 112 10.30 -23.94 29.93
CA SER A 112 9.20 -24.30 30.82
C SER A 112 8.91 -23.25 31.91
N HIS A 113 9.85 -22.36 32.18
CA HIS A 113 9.69 -21.29 33.18
C HIS A 113 9.28 -19.94 32.63
N VAL A 114 9.00 -19.85 31.30
CA VAL A 114 8.59 -18.61 30.65
C VAL A 114 7.20 -18.18 31.10
N GLN A 115 7.08 -16.90 31.49
CA GLN A 115 5.83 -16.35 32.01
C GLN A 115 4.94 -15.73 30.92
N GLY A 116 3.66 -15.48 31.28
CA GLY A 116 2.67 -14.85 30.45
C GLY A 116 1.86 -15.83 29.62
N SER A 117 1.53 -15.48 28.38
CA SER A 117 0.82 -16.41 27.48
C SER A 117 1.73 -17.53 27.03
N THR A 118 1.35 -18.79 27.25
CA THR A 118 2.17 -19.96 26.89
C THR A 118 1.30 -21.07 26.26
N LEU A 119 1.94 -21.99 25.56
CA LEU A 119 1.36 -23.29 25.20
C LEU A 119 1.43 -24.27 26.37
N GLY A 120 2.26 -24.02 27.38
CA GLY A 120 2.56 -24.90 28.49
C GLY A 120 3.58 -25.98 28.14
N LEU A 121 4.59 -25.63 27.33
CA LEU A 121 5.68 -26.52 26.94
C LEU A 121 6.51 -26.89 28.18
N LYS A 122 6.84 -28.16 28.27
CA LYS A 122 7.64 -28.72 29.37
C LYS A 122 9.02 -29.12 28.87
N LYS A 123 9.96 -29.25 29.80
CA LYS A 123 11.27 -29.84 29.50
C LYS A 123 11.12 -31.19 28.81
N ASP A 124 11.93 -31.46 27.82
CA ASP A 124 11.99 -32.67 27.01
C ASP A 124 10.79 -32.92 26.09
N ASP A 125 9.80 -32.00 26.05
CA ASP A 125 8.74 -32.05 25.01
C ASP A 125 9.37 -31.95 23.62
N LYS A 126 8.82 -32.73 22.68
CA LYS A 126 9.18 -32.67 21.27
C LYS A 126 8.10 -32.01 20.46
N ILE A 127 8.45 -31.02 19.67
CA ILE A 127 7.53 -30.23 18.87
C ILE A 127 8.24 -29.72 17.63
N THR A 128 7.56 -29.67 16.48
CA THR A 128 8.15 -29.14 15.25
C THR A 128 8.29 -27.61 15.28
N ILE A 129 9.27 -27.08 14.55
CA ILE A 129 9.42 -25.62 14.34
C ILE A 129 8.14 -25.04 13.75
N ASN A 130 7.47 -25.77 12.84
CA ASN A 130 6.18 -25.38 12.31
C ASN A 130 5.12 -25.19 13.40
N ASP A 131 4.97 -26.12 14.32
CA ASP A 131 3.95 -26.09 15.36
C ASP A 131 4.29 -25.04 16.43
N LEU A 132 5.59 -24.81 16.68
CA LEU A 132 6.04 -23.68 17.50
C LEU A 132 5.63 -22.33 16.86
N LEU A 133 5.73 -22.17 15.51
CA LEU A 133 5.28 -20.97 14.82
C LEU A 133 3.75 -20.77 14.93
N TYR A 134 2.96 -21.85 14.82
CA TYR A 134 1.52 -21.77 15.05
C TYR A 134 1.22 -21.39 16.51
N GLY A 135 1.89 -21.98 17.48
CA GLY A 135 1.77 -21.62 18.89
C GLY A 135 2.16 -20.16 19.15
N LEU A 136 3.24 -19.68 18.54
CA LEU A 136 3.72 -18.31 18.61
C LEU A 136 2.65 -17.30 18.11
N LEU A 137 2.10 -17.55 16.94
CA LEU A 137 1.26 -16.56 16.23
C LEU A 137 -0.21 -16.65 16.61
N LEU A 138 -0.78 -17.87 16.80
CA LEU A 138 -2.18 -18.04 17.16
C LEU A 138 -2.43 -17.85 18.65
N ARG A 139 -1.66 -18.59 19.51
CA ARG A 139 -1.82 -18.55 20.97
C ARG A 139 -0.99 -17.49 21.66
N SER A 140 -0.09 -16.85 20.90
CA SER A 140 0.84 -15.86 21.46
C SER A 140 1.82 -16.44 22.49
N GLY A 141 2.23 -17.73 22.31
CA GLY A 141 3.11 -18.44 23.24
C GLY A 141 4.46 -17.73 23.43
N ASN A 142 4.74 -17.31 24.67
CA ASN A 142 6.06 -16.76 25.04
C ASN A 142 7.09 -17.88 25.11
N ASP A 143 6.68 -19.06 25.59
CA ASP A 143 7.47 -20.29 25.55
C ASP A 143 7.85 -20.68 24.12
N CYS A 144 6.92 -20.56 23.15
CA CYS A 144 7.23 -20.76 21.74
C CYS A 144 8.28 -19.75 21.23
N ALA A 145 8.18 -18.49 21.65
CA ALA A 145 9.14 -17.46 21.22
C ALA A 145 10.55 -17.77 21.71
N VAL A 146 10.68 -18.17 22.97
CA VAL A 146 11.96 -18.56 23.57
C VAL A 146 12.48 -19.86 22.96
N ALA A 147 11.62 -20.89 22.78
CA ALA A 147 12.00 -22.13 22.11
C ALA A 147 12.55 -21.90 20.71
N LEU A 148 11.82 -21.11 19.90
CA LEU A 148 12.24 -20.75 18.54
C LEU A 148 13.55 -19.95 18.53
N SER A 149 13.75 -19.04 19.50
CA SER A 149 14.99 -18.26 19.56
C SER A 149 16.20 -19.16 19.80
N ILE A 150 16.04 -20.19 20.64
CA ILE A 150 17.11 -21.16 20.91
C ILE A 150 17.34 -22.08 19.71
N ALA A 151 16.26 -22.57 19.11
CA ALA A 151 16.33 -23.46 17.93
C ALA A 151 17.04 -22.82 16.74
N ILE A 152 16.89 -21.49 16.56
CA ILE A 152 17.41 -20.77 15.39
C ILE A 152 18.78 -20.14 15.64
N ALA A 153 19.05 -19.69 16.86
CA ALA A 153 20.25 -18.88 17.16
C ALA A 153 20.99 -19.34 18.44
N GLU A 154 20.72 -20.58 18.88
CA GLU A 154 21.36 -21.23 20.06
C GLU A 154 20.97 -20.58 21.41
N ASN A 155 20.73 -19.29 21.44
CA ASN A 155 20.27 -18.54 22.62
C ASN A 155 19.43 -17.32 22.24
N THR A 156 18.81 -16.73 23.25
CA THR A 156 17.89 -15.60 23.08
C THR A 156 18.63 -14.32 22.67
N GLU A 157 19.86 -14.13 23.16
CA GLU A 157 20.69 -12.94 22.93
C GLU A 157 21.11 -12.84 21.46
N ASN A 158 21.59 -13.94 20.89
CA ASN A 158 21.89 -14.03 19.45
C ASN A 158 20.65 -13.78 18.59
N PHE A 159 19.49 -14.33 18.99
CA PHE A 159 18.26 -14.14 18.29
C PHE A 159 17.79 -12.67 18.32
N ILE A 160 17.88 -11.99 19.44
CA ILE A 160 17.59 -10.56 19.60
C ILE A 160 18.51 -9.73 18.69
N SER A 161 19.79 -10.12 18.59
CA SER A 161 20.72 -9.46 17.66
C SER A 161 20.28 -9.58 16.20
N LEU A 162 19.75 -10.75 15.79
CA LEU A 162 19.15 -10.94 14.46
C LEU A 162 17.88 -10.07 14.27
N MET A 163 17.02 -9.95 15.31
CA MET A 163 15.83 -9.09 15.24
C MET A 163 16.22 -7.62 15.03
N ASN A 164 17.20 -7.11 15.78
CA ASN A 164 17.64 -5.71 15.65
C ASN A 164 18.41 -5.47 14.35
N LYS A 165 19.18 -6.46 13.87
CA LYS A 165 19.79 -6.40 12.54
C LYS A 165 18.70 -6.29 11.45
N LYS A 166 17.66 -7.11 11.53
CA LYS A 166 16.54 -7.06 10.58
C LYS A 166 15.81 -5.71 10.63
N ALA A 167 15.59 -5.16 11.83
CA ALA A 167 15.00 -3.82 11.97
C ALA A 167 15.85 -2.77 11.21
N LYS A 168 17.16 -2.80 11.38
CA LYS A 168 18.09 -1.92 10.66
C LYS A 168 18.05 -2.14 9.14
N ASP A 169 18.04 -3.40 8.70
CA ASP A 169 17.99 -3.78 7.26
C ASP A 169 16.68 -3.30 6.60
N LEU A 170 15.59 -3.21 7.36
CA LEU A 170 14.31 -2.66 6.93
C LEU A 170 14.22 -1.12 7.03
N GLY A 171 15.30 -0.45 7.49
CA GLY A 171 15.34 1.00 7.64
C GLY A 171 14.54 1.54 8.84
N LEU A 172 14.25 0.70 9.85
CA LEU A 172 13.49 1.08 11.03
C LEU A 172 14.43 1.80 12.03
N THR A 173 14.16 3.05 12.28
CA THR A 173 15.02 3.91 13.13
C THR A 173 14.46 4.12 14.54
N LYS A 174 13.18 3.77 14.74
CA LYS A 174 12.43 3.91 15.99
C LYS A 174 11.88 2.56 16.48
N THR A 175 12.61 1.47 16.19
CA THR A 175 12.24 0.12 16.64
C THR A 175 13.47 -0.56 17.25
N HIS A 176 13.30 -1.09 18.46
CA HIS A 176 14.31 -1.85 19.14
C HIS A 176 13.71 -3.04 19.89
N PHE A 177 14.36 -4.19 19.81
CA PHE A 177 13.94 -5.44 20.43
C PHE A 177 14.90 -5.83 21.55
N VAL A 178 14.32 -6.23 22.70
CA VAL A 178 15.05 -6.74 23.87
C VAL A 178 14.61 -8.17 24.20
N THR A 179 13.43 -8.57 23.71
CA THR A 179 12.91 -9.92 23.92
C THR A 179 12.27 -10.46 22.65
N PRO A 180 12.24 -11.81 22.44
CA PRO A 180 11.55 -12.39 21.28
C PRO A 180 10.04 -12.46 21.46
N HIS A 181 9.49 -12.16 22.65
CA HIS A 181 8.07 -12.32 22.99
C HIS A 181 7.32 -11.00 23.24
N GLY A 182 8.03 -9.91 23.58
CA GLY A 182 7.43 -8.60 23.79
C GLY A 182 6.91 -8.32 25.19
N LEU A 183 7.46 -8.92 26.23
CA LEU A 183 7.27 -8.46 27.60
C LEU A 183 7.91 -7.10 27.79
N ASP A 184 7.36 -6.31 28.72
CA ASP A 184 7.73 -4.92 28.95
C ASP A 184 9.22 -4.74 29.32
N ASP A 185 9.87 -3.88 28.59
CA ASP A 185 11.21 -3.35 28.85
C ASP A 185 11.27 -1.94 28.30
N PRO A 186 11.91 -0.97 28.97
CA PRO A 186 12.01 0.41 28.51
C PRO A 186 12.66 0.55 27.13
N ASN A 187 13.56 -0.36 26.78
CA ASN A 187 14.26 -0.38 25.51
C ASN A 187 13.57 -1.26 24.45
N HIS A 188 12.35 -1.78 24.72
CA HIS A 188 11.58 -2.62 23.81
C HIS A 188 10.42 -1.84 23.23
N TYR A 189 10.61 -1.21 22.07
CA TYR A 189 9.65 -0.28 21.49
C TYR A 189 9.61 -0.34 19.96
N THR A 190 8.55 0.20 19.42
CA THR A 190 8.34 0.49 18.00
C THR A 190 7.39 1.67 17.83
N THR A 191 7.11 2.08 16.60
CA THR A 191 6.02 3.03 16.28
C THR A 191 4.90 2.32 15.51
N PRO A 192 3.66 2.85 15.49
CA PRO A 192 2.61 2.31 14.63
C PRO A 192 3.02 2.18 13.16
N TYR A 193 3.74 3.17 12.64
CA TYR A 193 4.20 3.17 11.25
C TYR A 193 5.24 2.08 10.99
N GLU A 194 6.26 1.97 11.82
CA GLU A 194 7.32 0.96 11.66
C GLU A 194 6.78 -0.46 11.88
N LEU A 195 5.83 -0.64 12.81
CA LEU A 195 5.12 -1.92 12.99
C LEU A 195 4.30 -2.29 11.75
N ALA A 196 3.73 -1.32 11.03
CA ALA A 196 3.07 -1.57 9.77
C ALA A 196 4.05 -2.01 8.68
N LEU A 197 5.25 -1.41 8.61
CA LEU A 197 6.31 -1.84 7.68
C LEU A 197 6.80 -3.25 7.98
N ILE A 198 7.02 -3.59 9.26
CA ILE A 198 7.37 -4.95 9.70
C ILE A 198 6.29 -5.95 9.27
N THR A 199 5.02 -5.59 9.49
CA THR A 199 3.88 -6.44 9.15
C THR A 199 3.75 -6.64 7.64
N ASP A 200 3.89 -5.56 6.85
CA ASP A 200 3.88 -5.65 5.39
C ASP A 200 5.00 -6.55 4.85
N TYR A 201 6.19 -6.44 5.44
CA TYR A 201 7.30 -7.30 5.10
C TYR A 201 6.99 -8.77 5.41
N ALA A 202 6.48 -9.06 6.62
CA ALA A 202 6.12 -10.41 7.05
C ALA A 202 5.05 -11.04 6.14
N LEU A 203 4.04 -10.27 5.73
CA LEU A 203 2.93 -10.75 4.88
C LEU A 203 3.36 -11.07 3.43
N LYS A 204 4.57 -10.73 3.00
CA LYS A 204 5.14 -11.19 1.73
C LYS A 204 5.58 -12.66 1.78
N ASN A 205 5.83 -13.18 2.98
CA ASN A 205 6.12 -14.60 3.17
C ASN A 205 4.80 -15.38 3.22
N GLU A 206 4.60 -16.27 2.25
CA GLU A 206 3.37 -17.06 2.12
C GLU A 206 3.08 -17.94 3.34
N LYS A 207 4.13 -18.49 3.98
CA LYS A 207 3.98 -19.31 5.18
C LYS A 207 3.49 -18.46 6.36
N PHE A 208 4.05 -17.28 6.55
CA PHE A 208 3.57 -16.33 7.56
C PHE A 208 2.10 -15.97 7.33
N ALA A 209 1.78 -15.55 6.10
CA ALA A 209 0.42 -15.16 5.73
C ALA A 209 -0.59 -16.31 5.95
N LYS A 210 -0.21 -17.56 5.65
CA LYS A 210 -1.02 -18.74 5.91
C LYS A 210 -1.27 -18.93 7.40
N ILE A 211 -0.22 -18.84 8.25
CA ILE A 211 -0.34 -19.05 9.69
C ILE A 211 -1.25 -18.00 10.31
N VAL A 212 -1.02 -16.71 10.06
CA VAL A 212 -1.78 -15.62 10.71
C VAL A 212 -3.25 -15.57 10.29
N LYS A 213 -3.59 -16.10 9.10
CA LYS A 213 -4.97 -16.25 8.61
C LYS A 213 -5.72 -17.43 9.26
N THR A 214 -5.00 -18.38 9.87
CA THR A 214 -5.59 -19.59 10.45
C THR A 214 -6.33 -19.25 11.74
N VAL A 215 -7.59 -19.69 11.86
CA VAL A 215 -8.44 -19.51 13.07
C VAL A 215 -8.19 -20.62 14.07
N ASN A 216 -8.26 -21.89 13.64
CA ASN A 216 -8.00 -23.05 14.48
C ASN A 216 -6.92 -23.91 13.84
N TYR A 217 -6.05 -24.50 14.65
CA TYR A 217 -4.99 -25.39 14.20
C TYR A 217 -4.72 -26.46 15.26
N THR A 218 -4.36 -27.67 14.83
CA THR A 218 -3.96 -28.75 15.73
C THR A 218 -2.45 -28.91 15.64
N ILE A 219 -1.74 -28.61 16.73
CA ILE A 219 -0.32 -28.85 16.91
C ILE A 219 -0.10 -30.24 17.49
N GLN A 220 1.13 -30.77 17.32
CA GLN A 220 1.54 -32.03 17.96
C GLN A 220 2.64 -31.71 19.00
N ILE A 221 2.45 -32.23 20.23
CA ILE A 221 3.47 -32.19 21.29
C ILE A 221 3.65 -33.63 21.76
N ASN A 222 4.84 -34.21 21.59
CA ASN A 222 5.12 -35.64 21.88
C ASN A 222 4.13 -36.58 21.12
N ASP A 223 3.81 -36.27 19.86
CA ASP A 223 2.80 -36.95 19.03
C ASP A 223 1.35 -36.88 19.57
N VAL A 224 1.12 -36.07 20.62
CA VAL A 224 -0.22 -35.84 21.16
C VAL A 224 -0.84 -34.59 20.53
N PRO A 225 -2.02 -34.71 19.89
CA PRO A 225 -2.66 -33.58 19.25
C PRO A 225 -3.21 -32.58 20.29
N LYS A 226 -3.01 -31.28 20.05
CA LYS A 226 -3.55 -30.20 20.85
C LYS A 226 -4.14 -29.12 19.97
N GLU A 227 -5.43 -28.89 20.12
CA GLU A 227 -6.10 -27.79 19.39
C GLU A 227 -5.74 -26.43 19.97
N ILE A 228 -5.45 -25.49 19.10
CA ILE A 228 -5.21 -24.09 19.43
C ILE A 228 -6.08 -23.17 18.59
N LYS A 229 -6.53 -22.06 19.17
CA LYS A 229 -7.36 -21.06 18.50
C LYS A 229 -6.65 -19.72 18.45
N ASN A 230 -6.81 -19.00 17.36
CA ASN A 230 -6.28 -17.65 17.18
C ASN A 230 -6.88 -16.68 18.21
N THR A 231 -6.04 -15.81 18.75
CA THR A 231 -6.45 -14.78 19.71
C THR A 231 -7.00 -13.51 19.07
N ASN A 232 -6.96 -13.40 17.72
CA ASN A 232 -7.47 -12.26 16.99
C ASN A 232 -9.00 -12.37 16.84
N GLU A 233 -9.74 -11.68 17.70
CA GLU A 233 -11.19 -11.70 17.70
C GLU A 233 -11.81 -11.13 16.40
N VAL A 234 -11.18 -10.16 15.76
CA VAL A 234 -11.69 -9.57 14.50
C VAL A 234 -11.64 -10.60 13.36
N LEU A 235 -10.55 -11.39 13.31
CA LEU A 235 -10.42 -12.51 12.39
C LEU A 235 -11.41 -13.64 12.73
N CYS A 236 -11.49 -14.03 14.01
CA CYS A 236 -12.36 -15.12 14.46
C CYS A 236 -13.86 -14.82 14.30
N ASN A 237 -14.25 -13.55 14.30
CA ASN A 237 -15.62 -13.10 14.05
C ASN A 237 -15.92 -12.90 12.56
N ASN A 238 -15.04 -13.37 11.66
CA ASN A 238 -15.21 -13.32 10.22
C ASN A 238 -15.50 -11.92 9.66
N VAL A 239 -14.89 -10.87 10.23
CA VAL A 239 -15.00 -9.54 9.64
C VAL A 239 -14.47 -9.59 8.20
N GLU A 240 -15.30 -9.13 7.26
CA GLU A 240 -15.07 -9.27 5.83
C GLU A 240 -13.67 -8.77 5.41
N GLY A 241 -12.96 -9.61 4.67
CA GLY A 241 -11.64 -9.31 4.12
C GLY A 241 -10.48 -9.41 5.11
N VAL A 242 -10.72 -9.63 6.41
CA VAL A 242 -9.67 -9.78 7.42
C VAL A 242 -8.93 -11.11 7.26
N TYR A 243 -7.58 -11.06 7.24
CA TYR A 243 -6.73 -12.23 7.05
C TYR A 243 -5.50 -12.30 7.99
N GLY A 244 -5.53 -11.64 9.13
CA GLY A 244 -4.49 -11.69 10.15
C GLY A 244 -4.58 -10.48 11.08
N VAL A 245 -3.63 -10.18 11.95
CA VAL A 245 -2.27 -10.72 12.04
C VAL A 245 -1.97 -11.15 13.48
N LYS A 246 -1.89 -10.19 14.46
CA LYS A 246 -1.41 -10.48 15.80
C LYS A 246 -1.98 -9.55 16.85
N THR A 247 -2.39 -10.14 17.97
CA THR A 247 -2.79 -9.45 19.21
C THR A 247 -1.60 -9.25 20.16
N GLY A 248 -1.67 -8.23 21.01
CA GLY A 248 -0.72 -8.02 22.09
C GLY A 248 -1.41 -7.49 23.34
N PHE A 249 -0.79 -7.75 24.50
CA PHE A 249 -1.16 -7.14 25.76
C PHE A 249 0.00 -7.23 26.75
N THR A 250 0.34 -6.11 27.36
CA THR A 250 1.06 -5.96 28.62
C THR A 250 0.43 -4.79 29.37
N ASN A 251 0.77 -4.61 30.63
CA ASN A 251 0.26 -3.48 31.41
C ASN A 251 0.71 -2.12 30.85
N ASN A 252 1.95 -2.06 30.35
CA ASN A 252 2.51 -0.84 29.76
C ASN A 252 1.97 -0.57 28.34
N ALA A 253 1.91 -1.60 27.50
CA ALA A 253 1.44 -1.45 26.13
C ALA A 253 -0.08 -1.25 26.00
N GLY A 254 -0.87 -1.69 26.99
CA GLY A 254 -2.31 -1.81 26.83
C GLY A 254 -2.69 -2.91 25.84
N ARG A 255 -3.91 -2.88 25.33
CA ARG A 255 -4.38 -3.85 24.33
C ARG A 255 -3.97 -3.41 22.92
N CYS A 256 -3.28 -4.30 22.22
CA CYS A 256 -2.73 -4.07 20.89
C CYS A 256 -3.31 -5.07 19.87
N LEU A 257 -3.54 -4.61 18.64
CA LEU A 257 -3.94 -5.46 17.53
C LEU A 257 -3.34 -4.92 16.22
N VAL A 258 -2.69 -5.82 15.51
CA VAL A 258 -2.31 -5.62 14.11
C VAL A 258 -3.27 -6.45 13.27
N THR A 259 -3.97 -5.82 12.34
CA THR A 259 -4.94 -6.46 11.44
C THR A 259 -4.58 -6.17 10.00
N SER A 260 -4.58 -7.20 9.16
CA SER A 260 -4.54 -7.06 7.70
C SER A 260 -5.92 -7.34 7.12
N VAL A 261 -6.35 -6.50 6.18
CA VAL A 261 -7.68 -6.57 5.59
C VAL A 261 -7.65 -6.18 4.13
N LYS A 262 -8.25 -7.03 3.27
CA LYS A 262 -8.29 -6.81 1.83
C LYS A 262 -9.72 -6.93 1.31
N ARG A 263 -10.17 -5.92 0.55
CA ARG A 263 -11.43 -5.96 -0.20
C ARG A 263 -11.17 -5.35 -1.57
N ASN A 264 -11.63 -6.02 -2.62
CA ASN A 264 -11.35 -5.61 -3.99
C ASN A 264 -9.83 -5.40 -4.19
N ASN A 265 -9.42 -4.24 -4.70
CA ASN A 265 -8.01 -3.89 -4.95
C ASN A 265 -7.35 -3.15 -3.78
N LEU A 266 -8.08 -2.85 -2.70
CA LEU A 266 -7.54 -2.20 -1.50
C LEU A 266 -7.05 -3.23 -0.50
N ASP A 267 -5.82 -3.05 0.01
CA ASP A 267 -5.17 -3.93 0.97
C ASP A 267 -4.51 -3.09 2.07
N PHE A 268 -5.09 -3.12 3.27
CA PHE A 268 -4.67 -2.28 4.39
C PHE A 268 -4.10 -3.09 5.53
N ILE A 269 -3.16 -2.47 6.26
CA ILE A 269 -2.79 -2.86 7.61
C ILE A 269 -3.37 -1.82 8.56
N ILE A 270 -4.21 -2.28 9.48
CA ILE A 270 -4.83 -1.48 10.54
C ILE A 270 -4.14 -1.85 11.85
N ILE A 271 -3.54 -0.87 12.51
CA ILE A 271 -2.91 -1.07 13.81
C ILE A 271 -3.61 -0.23 14.86
N VAL A 272 -3.92 -0.87 15.98
CA VAL A 272 -4.54 -0.29 17.17
C VAL A 272 -3.63 -0.62 18.35
N LEU A 273 -3.12 0.40 19.05
CA LEU A 273 -2.26 0.23 20.22
C LEU A 273 -2.81 1.01 21.41
N ALA A 274 -2.54 0.48 22.59
CA ALA A 274 -2.92 1.09 23.86
C ALA A 274 -4.44 1.32 24.01
N ALA A 275 -5.27 0.35 23.59
CA ALA A 275 -6.68 0.33 23.92
C ALA A 275 -6.88 -0.18 25.35
N ASP A 276 -7.89 0.33 26.06
CA ASP A 276 -8.12 0.03 27.47
C ASP A 276 -8.68 -1.38 27.71
N SER A 277 -9.38 -1.94 26.70
CA SER A 277 -9.99 -3.27 26.82
C SER A 277 -9.93 -4.07 25.52
N ARG A 278 -10.15 -5.40 25.61
CA ARG A 278 -10.30 -6.26 24.41
C ARG A 278 -11.46 -5.81 23.53
N LYS A 279 -12.57 -5.39 24.16
CA LYS A 279 -13.75 -4.91 23.46
C LYS A 279 -13.43 -3.67 22.65
N TYR A 280 -12.84 -2.66 23.26
CA TYR A 280 -12.47 -1.42 22.56
C TYR A 280 -11.43 -1.64 21.48
N ARG A 281 -10.44 -2.50 21.71
CA ARG A 281 -9.46 -2.90 20.69
C ARG A 281 -10.13 -3.44 19.42
N ALA A 282 -11.09 -4.36 19.57
CA ALA A 282 -11.82 -4.94 18.45
C ALA A 282 -12.74 -3.91 17.77
N GLU A 283 -13.53 -3.17 18.57
CA GLU A 283 -14.44 -2.14 18.05
C GLU A 283 -13.69 -1.05 17.27
N ASP A 284 -12.61 -0.53 17.82
CA ASP A 284 -11.78 0.49 17.16
C ASP A 284 -11.18 -0.02 15.86
N THR A 285 -10.72 -1.28 15.85
CA THR A 285 -10.22 -1.91 14.62
C THR A 285 -11.30 -1.98 13.56
N VAL A 286 -12.52 -2.43 13.90
CA VAL A 286 -13.65 -2.51 12.96
C VAL A 286 -14.08 -1.12 12.48
N LYS A 287 -14.11 -0.12 13.36
CA LYS A 287 -14.40 1.27 12.96
C LYS A 287 -13.36 1.80 11.95
N LEU A 288 -12.07 1.53 12.17
CA LEU A 288 -11.01 1.94 11.24
C LEU A 288 -11.10 1.18 9.92
N ILE A 289 -11.44 -0.12 9.93
CA ILE A 289 -11.69 -0.90 8.71
C ILE A 289 -12.83 -0.26 7.91
N ASN A 290 -13.98 -0.02 8.53
CA ASN A 290 -15.14 0.56 7.86
C ASN A 290 -14.83 1.97 7.32
N TYR A 291 -14.16 2.79 8.12
CA TYR A 291 -13.71 4.11 7.70
C TYR A 291 -12.78 4.03 6.48
N ALA A 292 -11.82 3.10 6.48
CA ALA A 292 -10.87 2.92 5.38
C ALA A 292 -11.60 2.59 4.07
N PHE A 293 -12.42 1.54 4.05
CA PHE A 293 -13.09 1.10 2.83
C PHE A 293 -14.24 2.01 2.36
N LYS A 294 -14.77 2.87 3.23
CA LYS A 294 -15.80 3.84 2.85
C LYS A 294 -15.20 5.14 2.30
N ASN A 295 -14.01 5.53 2.77
CA ASN A 295 -13.42 6.81 2.44
C ASN A 295 -12.30 6.76 1.40
N TYR A 296 -11.65 5.63 1.20
CA TYR A 296 -10.54 5.51 0.26
C TYR A 296 -10.94 4.67 -0.94
N ARG A 297 -10.52 5.09 -2.13
CA ARG A 297 -10.66 4.38 -3.39
C ARG A 297 -9.30 3.95 -3.93
N TYR A 298 -9.30 2.90 -4.74
CA TYR A 298 -8.10 2.45 -5.45
C TYR A 298 -7.90 3.28 -6.71
N GLU A 299 -6.67 3.74 -6.92
CA GLU A 299 -6.25 4.40 -8.16
C GLU A 299 -5.09 3.63 -8.80
N ASN A 300 -5.21 3.39 -10.09
CA ASN A 300 -4.16 2.75 -10.90
C ASN A 300 -3.35 3.84 -11.61
N LEU A 301 -2.28 4.29 -10.98
CA LEU A 301 -1.43 5.35 -11.52
C LEU A 301 -0.64 4.93 -12.76
N GLU A 302 -0.35 3.63 -12.95
CA GLU A 302 0.46 3.17 -14.09
C GLU A 302 -0.22 3.46 -15.43
N THR A 303 -1.55 3.29 -15.48
CA THR A 303 -2.34 3.64 -16.67
C THR A 303 -2.35 5.14 -16.90
N GLU A 304 -2.69 5.92 -15.86
CA GLU A 304 -2.80 7.37 -15.94
C GLU A 304 -1.46 8.04 -16.28
N ILE A 305 -0.36 7.60 -15.67
CA ILE A 305 1.00 8.09 -15.98
C ILE A 305 1.36 7.79 -17.45
N THR A 306 0.96 6.63 -17.96
CA THR A 306 1.20 6.28 -19.38
C THR A 306 0.40 7.18 -20.31
N GLU A 307 -0.85 7.46 -19.99
CA GLU A 307 -1.70 8.39 -20.76
C GLU A 307 -1.13 9.81 -20.72
N GLU A 308 -0.74 10.30 -19.55
CA GLU A 308 -0.12 11.63 -19.41
C GLU A 308 1.21 11.73 -20.16
N PHE A 309 2.02 10.67 -20.17
CA PHE A 309 3.25 10.63 -20.95
C PHE A 309 2.98 10.70 -22.47
N ASN A 310 1.97 9.97 -22.96
CA ASN A 310 1.56 10.01 -24.35
C ASN A 310 1.04 11.42 -24.74
N ASN A 311 0.25 12.04 -23.89
CA ASN A 311 -0.22 13.41 -24.04
C ASN A 311 0.97 14.40 -24.07
N TRP A 312 1.90 14.23 -23.13
CA TRP A 312 3.12 15.03 -23.08
C TRP A 312 3.93 14.94 -24.39
N GLN A 313 4.11 13.72 -24.91
CA GLN A 313 4.81 13.50 -26.19
C GLN A 313 4.08 14.21 -27.34
N TYR A 314 2.77 14.04 -27.43
CA TYR A 314 1.96 14.67 -28.47
C TYR A 314 2.05 16.20 -28.45
N ILE A 315 2.02 16.79 -27.25
CA ILE A 315 2.01 18.26 -27.09
C ILE A 315 3.43 18.85 -27.24
N ASN A 316 4.44 18.21 -26.67
CA ASN A 316 5.74 18.84 -26.43
C ASN A 316 6.84 18.38 -27.39
N LEU A 317 6.80 17.15 -27.90
CA LEU A 317 7.93 16.59 -28.64
C LEU A 317 8.30 17.39 -29.89
N GLU A 318 7.31 17.97 -30.59
CA GLU A 318 7.54 18.84 -31.74
C GLU A 318 7.86 20.30 -31.37
N ARG A 319 7.50 20.70 -30.14
CA ARG A 319 7.79 22.06 -29.61
C ARG A 319 9.17 22.17 -28.98
N ILE A 320 9.75 21.05 -28.56
CA ILE A 320 11.12 21.03 -28.04
C ILE A 320 12.07 21.29 -29.19
N THR A 321 12.62 22.51 -29.23
CA THR A 321 13.60 22.88 -30.22
C THR A 321 14.98 22.36 -29.80
N VAL A 322 15.48 21.32 -30.49
CA VAL A 322 16.87 20.90 -30.35
C VAL A 322 17.67 21.53 -31.47
N ASN A 323 18.31 22.66 -31.15
CA ASN A 323 19.08 23.39 -32.13
C ASN A 323 20.32 22.60 -32.58
N LYS A 324 20.69 22.72 -33.87
CA LYS A 324 21.84 22.02 -34.47
C LYS A 324 21.77 20.49 -34.38
N ALA A 325 20.58 19.91 -34.19
CA ALA A 325 20.38 18.46 -34.09
C ALA A 325 20.51 17.78 -35.46
N GLN A 326 21.23 16.66 -35.52
CA GLN A 326 21.36 15.81 -36.70
C GLN A 326 20.16 14.87 -36.84
N ASN A 327 19.63 14.38 -35.73
CA ASN A 327 18.55 13.42 -35.66
C ASN A 327 17.46 13.90 -34.68
N LYS A 328 16.24 13.31 -34.76
CA LYS A 328 15.15 13.66 -33.90
C LYS A 328 15.33 13.10 -32.47
N LEU A 329 14.95 13.90 -31.49
CA LEU A 329 14.82 13.45 -30.10
C LEU A 329 13.69 12.43 -30.00
N ARG A 330 13.95 11.32 -29.33
CA ARG A 330 12.96 10.37 -28.82
C ARG A 330 13.01 10.37 -27.29
N VAL A 331 11.91 10.09 -26.64
CA VAL A 331 11.80 10.18 -25.20
C VAL A 331 11.23 8.89 -24.60
N VAL A 332 11.52 8.68 -23.30
CA VAL A 332 11.06 7.55 -22.52
C VAL A 332 10.81 8.01 -21.08
N LEU A 333 9.86 7.38 -20.40
CA LEU A 333 9.69 7.58 -18.95
C LEU A 333 10.89 7.03 -18.19
N GLY A 334 11.33 7.76 -17.19
CA GLY A 334 12.25 7.29 -16.16
C GLY A 334 11.57 6.27 -15.22
N ASN A 335 12.36 5.69 -14.33
CA ASN A 335 11.84 4.76 -13.34
C ASN A 335 11.02 5.50 -12.28
N TYR A 336 9.92 4.90 -11.86
CA TYR A 336 9.08 5.37 -10.75
C TYR A 336 8.61 4.19 -9.89
N LYS A 337 8.23 4.47 -8.64
CA LYS A 337 7.96 3.45 -7.62
C LYS A 337 6.48 3.19 -7.39
N ILE A 338 5.67 4.26 -7.35
CA ILE A 338 4.25 4.16 -7.00
C ILE A 338 3.43 3.89 -8.25
N LYS A 339 2.96 2.64 -8.39
CA LYS A 339 2.12 2.20 -9.52
C LYS A 339 0.63 2.26 -9.22
N SER A 340 0.27 2.20 -7.96
CA SER A 340 -1.11 2.30 -7.47
C SER A 340 -1.13 2.75 -6.03
N LEU A 341 -2.23 3.33 -5.58
CA LEU A 341 -2.43 3.75 -4.19
C LEU A 341 -3.91 3.75 -3.80
N ALA A 342 -4.14 3.80 -2.49
CA ALA A 342 -5.42 4.16 -1.93
C ALA A 342 -5.47 5.66 -1.64
N THR A 343 -6.52 6.35 -2.09
CA THR A 343 -6.69 7.79 -1.87
C THR A 343 -8.14 8.19 -1.64
N ASN A 344 -8.34 9.33 -0.96
CA ASN A 344 -9.61 10.03 -0.84
C ASN A 344 -9.53 11.48 -1.38
N LYS A 345 -8.45 11.77 -2.09
CA LYS A 345 -8.18 13.05 -2.75
C LYS A 345 -8.10 12.84 -4.25
N ASP A 346 -8.15 13.92 -4.99
CA ASP A 346 -8.00 13.86 -6.45
C ASP A 346 -6.51 13.72 -6.81
N ILE A 347 -6.25 12.84 -7.76
CA ILE A 347 -4.94 12.71 -8.37
C ILE A 347 -4.87 13.72 -9.51
N THR A 348 -3.78 14.47 -9.53
CA THR A 348 -3.50 15.45 -10.59
C THR A 348 -2.09 15.29 -11.09
N PHE A 349 -1.89 15.65 -12.36
CA PHE A 349 -0.61 15.56 -13.02
C PHE A 349 -0.17 16.94 -13.49
N GLU A 350 1.04 17.32 -13.16
CA GLU A 350 1.70 18.49 -13.71
C GLU A 350 2.86 18.05 -14.60
N THR A 351 2.90 18.54 -15.82
CA THR A 351 3.93 18.16 -16.76
C THR A 351 4.80 19.34 -17.13
N ASN A 352 6.10 19.13 -17.18
CA ASN A 352 7.08 20.12 -17.60
C ASN A 352 7.93 19.59 -18.73
N ALA A 353 8.34 20.50 -19.63
CA ALA A 353 9.23 20.21 -20.74
C ALA A 353 10.30 21.30 -20.88
N ILE A 354 11.49 20.91 -21.32
CA ILE A 354 12.43 21.90 -21.82
C ILE A 354 11.88 22.51 -23.11
N SER A 355 11.91 23.84 -23.23
CA SER A 355 11.47 24.51 -24.46
C SER A 355 12.56 24.58 -25.52
N TYR A 356 13.80 24.62 -25.10
CA TYR A 356 14.98 24.79 -25.97
C TYR A 356 16.18 24.05 -25.40
N LYS A 357 16.92 23.37 -26.29
CA LYS A 357 18.23 22.80 -25.99
C LYS A 357 19.10 22.79 -27.25
N GLU A 358 20.41 22.91 -27.08
CA GLU A 358 21.36 22.77 -28.15
C GLU A 358 21.94 21.35 -28.17
N ALA A 359 22.05 20.74 -29.34
CA ALA A 359 22.71 19.45 -29.48
C ALA A 359 24.21 19.57 -29.15
N PRO A 360 24.86 18.55 -28.57
CA PRO A 360 24.34 17.19 -28.40
C PRO A 360 23.46 17.02 -27.15
N ILE A 361 22.50 16.05 -27.19
CA ILE A 361 21.80 15.54 -26.06
C ILE A 361 22.19 14.07 -25.86
N GLN A 362 22.57 13.70 -24.67
CA GLN A 362 22.94 12.32 -24.36
C GLN A 362 21.72 11.46 -24.05
N LYS A 363 21.77 10.18 -24.40
CA LYS A 363 20.78 9.21 -23.94
C LYS A 363 20.67 9.25 -22.40
N ASN A 364 19.47 9.15 -21.85
CA ASN A 364 19.10 9.27 -20.43
C ASN A 364 19.21 10.69 -19.87
N GLU A 365 19.49 11.70 -20.68
CA GLU A 365 19.44 13.08 -20.23
C GLU A 365 17.99 13.54 -20.03
N LYS A 366 17.72 14.26 -18.94
CA LYS A 366 16.38 14.74 -18.59
C LYS A 366 15.94 15.85 -19.55
N VAL A 367 14.74 15.68 -20.10
CA VAL A 367 14.12 16.65 -21.04
C VAL A 367 12.75 17.14 -20.55
N GLY A 368 12.25 16.59 -19.47
CA GLY A 368 11.01 16.98 -18.83
C GLY A 368 10.72 16.16 -17.61
N ASN A 369 9.56 16.33 -17.02
CA ASN A 369 9.05 15.48 -15.95
C ASN A 369 7.52 15.48 -15.90
N ILE A 370 6.98 14.48 -15.20
CA ILE A 370 5.59 14.39 -14.77
C ILE A 370 5.61 14.38 -13.24
N ILE A 371 4.90 15.33 -12.63
CA ILE A 371 4.72 15.40 -11.18
C ILE A 371 3.33 14.85 -10.86
N VAL A 372 3.27 13.79 -10.10
CA VAL A 372 2.03 13.15 -9.65
C VAL A 372 1.69 13.69 -8.27
N LYS A 373 0.50 14.27 -8.11
CA LYS A 373 0.01 14.84 -6.86
C LYS A 373 -1.22 14.08 -6.35
N ASN A 374 -1.33 13.98 -5.03
CA ASN A 374 -2.51 13.51 -4.31
C ASN A 374 -3.08 14.68 -3.49
N GLY A 375 -4.03 15.42 -4.05
CA GLY A 375 -4.37 16.76 -3.60
C GLY A 375 -3.17 17.69 -3.75
N GLU A 376 -2.74 18.35 -2.69
CA GLU A 376 -1.58 19.26 -2.69
C GLU A 376 -0.23 18.54 -2.50
N GLU A 377 -0.24 17.26 -2.15
CA GLU A 377 0.97 16.49 -1.84
C GLU A 377 1.59 15.90 -3.10
N ILE A 378 2.87 16.18 -3.37
CA ILE A 378 3.63 15.50 -4.41
C ILE A 378 3.97 14.11 -3.92
N ILE A 379 3.47 13.07 -4.62
CA ILE A 379 3.71 11.67 -4.28
C ILE A 379 4.79 11.00 -5.13
N GLU A 380 4.99 11.50 -6.35
CA GLU A 380 6.04 11.01 -7.25
C GLU A 380 6.44 12.11 -8.23
N THR A 381 7.71 12.13 -8.63
CA THR A 381 8.20 12.95 -9.73
C THR A 381 8.93 12.03 -10.70
N ILE A 382 8.43 11.91 -11.91
CA ILE A 382 8.89 10.98 -12.93
C ILE A 382 9.62 11.77 -13.99
N ASP A 383 10.91 11.50 -14.19
CA ASP A 383 11.69 12.16 -15.21
C ASP A 383 11.31 11.63 -16.60
N ILE A 384 11.26 12.52 -17.58
CA ILE A 384 11.18 12.18 -19.00
C ILE A 384 12.59 12.32 -19.55
N LEU A 385 13.11 11.23 -20.10
CA LEU A 385 14.50 11.08 -20.49
C LEU A 385 14.64 10.96 -22.01
N ALA A 386 15.75 11.43 -22.54
CA ALA A 386 16.13 11.16 -23.93
C ALA A 386 16.36 9.66 -24.14
N ALA A 387 15.64 9.05 -25.08
CA ALA A 387 15.75 7.62 -25.40
C ALA A 387 16.92 7.32 -26.35
N ASN A 388 17.45 8.35 -27.01
CA ASN A 388 18.58 8.26 -27.95
C ASN A 388 19.54 9.43 -27.78
N ASN A 389 20.75 9.25 -28.26
CA ASN A 389 21.66 10.38 -28.45
C ASN A 389 21.14 11.26 -29.59
N VAL A 390 21.17 12.57 -29.40
CA VAL A 390 20.91 13.57 -30.44
C VAL A 390 22.24 14.25 -30.74
N GLU A 391 22.80 13.92 -31.88
CA GLU A 391 24.10 14.42 -32.28
C GLU A 391 24.00 15.83 -32.86
N ARG A 392 25.09 16.59 -32.73
CA ARG A 392 25.20 17.90 -33.34
C ARG A 392 25.53 17.77 -34.82
N ARG A 393 24.84 18.56 -35.66
CA ARG A 393 25.17 18.65 -37.12
C ARG A 393 26.59 19.11 -37.35
N SER A 394 27.28 18.39 -38.21
CA SER A 394 28.57 18.79 -38.75
C SER A 394 28.41 19.86 -39.85
N ILE A 395 29.48 20.55 -40.18
CA ILE A 395 29.53 21.48 -41.33
C ILE A 395 29.08 20.79 -42.63
N LYS A 396 29.45 19.52 -42.79
CA LYS A 396 29.08 18.70 -43.97
C LYS A 396 27.55 18.46 -44.03
N ASP A 397 26.88 18.35 -42.92
CA ASP A 397 25.42 18.17 -42.86
C ASP A 397 24.70 19.45 -43.29
N TYR A 398 25.17 20.61 -42.84
CA TYR A 398 24.65 21.90 -43.32
C TYR A 398 24.86 22.09 -44.83
N TYR A 399 26.01 21.71 -45.37
CA TYR A 399 26.30 21.77 -46.79
C TYR A 399 25.35 20.89 -47.61
N LYS A 400 25.07 19.65 -47.14
CA LYS A 400 24.08 18.76 -47.77
C LYS A 400 22.64 19.31 -47.72
N MET A 401 22.27 20.00 -46.64
CA MET A 401 20.97 20.65 -46.56
C MET A 401 20.82 21.78 -47.56
N LEU A 402 21.86 22.63 -47.73
CA LEU A 402 21.86 23.69 -48.73
C LEU A 402 21.70 23.14 -50.15
N LEU A 403 22.41 22.05 -50.46
CA LEU A 403 22.31 21.42 -51.79
C LEU A 403 20.93 20.81 -52.07
N LYS A 404 20.20 20.35 -51.03
CA LYS A 404 18.82 19.83 -51.18
C LYS A 404 17.75 20.91 -51.36
N VAL A 405 18.03 22.15 -51.00
CA VAL A 405 17.13 23.28 -51.17
C VAL A 405 17.21 23.85 -52.59
N TYR A 406 18.32 23.61 -53.26
CA TYR A 406 18.59 24.10 -54.63
C TYR A 406 18.50 23.01 -55.73
N ALA A 407 18.13 21.74 -55.35
CA ALA A 407 17.82 20.67 -56.27
C ALA A 407 16.30 20.39 -56.27
#